data_f72b866410ab60486b1ab516f06b5a84
#
_entry.id   f72b866410ab60486b1ab516f06b5a84
#
_cell.length_a   1.000
_cell.length_b   1.000
_cell.length_c   1.000
_cell.angle_alpha   90.00
_cell.angle_beta   90.00
_cell.angle_gamma   90.00
#
_symmetry.space_group_name_H-M   'P 1'
#
loop_
_entity.id
_entity.type
_entity.pdbx_description
1 polymer ?
#
loop_
_entity_poly.entity_id
_entity_poly.type
_entity_poly.pdbx_seq_one_letter_code
_entity_poly.pdbx_strand_id
1 'polypeptide(L)'
;SDKGVIAALVRGDHEINMVKLKNYLKAEWIELADEATVEKVTNAPKGFAGPVGLDIRIIADHAIGSLSNFVTGANEADAHFINVNYDRDFPLKEITDLRFITPSDRCPECGGEILNLAQNILKQCTPRIWMLKGRKSSWLWDVME
;
A
#
# COMPACT_ATOMS: atom_id res chain seq x y z
N SER A 1 -2.38 -13.37 6.99
CA SER A 1 -3.76 -13.01 7.34
C SER A 1 -4.65 -14.26 7.43
N ASP A 2 -5.83 -14.12 8.02
CA ASP A 2 -6.89 -15.12 7.97
C ASP A 2 -7.39 -15.44 6.55
N LYS A 3 -7.02 -14.62 5.58
CA LYS A 3 -7.31 -14.80 4.14
C LYS A 3 -6.17 -15.45 3.35
N GLY A 4 -5.18 -16.00 4.04
CA GLY A 4 -3.99 -16.60 3.45
C GLY A 4 -2.87 -15.59 3.17
N VAL A 5 -1.89 -16.00 2.36
CA VAL A 5 -0.78 -15.15 1.92
C VAL A 5 -1.23 -14.30 0.74
N ILE A 6 -0.93 -13.02 0.80
CA ILE A 6 -1.21 -12.05 -0.26
C ILE A 6 0.02 -11.20 -0.51
N ALA A 7 0.21 -10.71 -1.72
CA ALA A 7 1.20 -9.71 -2.07
C ALA A 7 0.54 -8.32 -2.17
N ALA A 8 1.03 -7.36 -1.41
CA ALA A 8 0.60 -5.97 -1.48
C ALA A 8 1.71 -5.14 -2.11
N LEU A 9 1.42 -4.49 -3.23
CA LEU A 9 2.39 -3.71 -3.99
C LEU A 9 2.21 -2.22 -3.72
N VAL A 10 3.27 -1.57 -3.30
CA VAL A 10 3.38 -0.12 -3.21
C VAL A 10 4.65 0.34 -3.92
N ARG A 11 4.71 1.60 -4.32
CA ARG A 11 5.92 2.19 -4.90
C ARG A 11 7.05 2.20 -3.86
N GLY A 12 8.30 2.03 -4.28
CA GLY A 12 9.43 1.84 -3.37
C GLY A 12 9.71 2.98 -2.37
N ASP A 13 9.21 4.18 -2.65
CA ASP A 13 9.28 5.35 -1.76
C ASP A 13 8.00 5.54 -0.90
N HIS A 14 7.07 4.60 -0.97
CA HIS A 14 5.84 4.61 -0.19
C HIS A 14 5.83 3.46 0.83
N GLU A 15 5.15 3.70 1.95
CA GLU A 15 4.92 2.69 2.97
C GLU A 15 3.48 2.21 2.96
N ILE A 16 3.30 0.91 3.18
CA ILE A 16 1.98 0.30 3.26
C ILE A 16 1.27 0.64 4.57
N ASN A 17 0.02 1.04 4.49
CA ASN A 17 -0.85 1.22 5.62
C ASN A 17 -1.62 -0.07 5.91
N MET A 18 -1.18 -0.81 6.93
CA MET A 18 -1.76 -2.09 7.32
C MET A 18 -3.26 -1.99 7.67
N VAL A 19 -3.71 -0.85 8.19
CA VAL A 19 -5.12 -0.65 8.53
C VAL A 19 -5.98 -0.55 7.26
N LYS A 20 -5.50 0.16 6.23
CA LYS A 20 -6.18 0.22 4.94
C LYS A 20 -6.27 -1.16 4.30
N LEU A 21 -5.17 -1.88 4.26
CA LEU A 21 -5.12 -3.23 3.71
C LEU A 21 -6.05 -4.19 4.47
N LYS A 22 -6.02 -4.17 5.81
CA LYS A 22 -6.92 -4.96 6.65
C LYS A 22 -8.39 -4.68 6.34
N ASN A 23 -8.76 -3.41 6.27
CA ASN A 23 -10.13 -2.98 5.98
C ASN A 23 -10.58 -3.40 4.57
N TYR A 24 -9.71 -3.27 3.58
CA TYR A 24 -9.97 -3.69 2.21
C TYR A 24 -10.23 -5.19 2.12
N LEU A 25 -9.40 -5.98 2.77
CA LEU A 25 -9.52 -7.44 2.84
C LEU A 25 -10.70 -7.92 3.68
N LYS A 26 -11.26 -7.05 4.51
CA LYS A 26 -12.21 -7.44 5.58
C LYS A 26 -11.65 -8.57 6.44
N ALA A 27 -10.35 -8.51 6.72
CA ALA A 27 -9.63 -9.51 7.49
C ALA A 27 -9.79 -9.23 8.99
N GLU A 28 -9.79 -10.28 9.79
CA GLU A 28 -9.80 -10.14 11.26
C GLU A 28 -8.44 -9.70 11.77
N TRP A 29 -7.38 -10.20 11.14
CA TRP A 29 -6.00 -9.82 11.44
C TRP A 29 -5.12 -9.89 10.19
N ILE A 30 -4.06 -9.10 10.18
CA ILE A 30 -2.98 -9.16 9.18
C ILE A 30 -1.64 -8.91 9.87
N GLU A 31 -0.60 -9.50 9.34
CA GLU A 31 0.78 -9.30 9.78
C GLU A 31 1.71 -9.41 8.56
N LEU A 32 2.91 -8.89 8.69
CA LEU A 32 3.94 -9.10 7.67
C LEU A 32 4.38 -10.56 7.68
N ALA A 33 4.59 -11.12 6.50
CA ALA A 33 5.11 -12.47 6.36
C ALA A 33 6.55 -12.53 6.88
N ASP A 34 6.88 -13.61 7.55
CA ASP A 34 8.25 -13.92 7.91
C ASP A 34 9.08 -14.33 6.68
N GLU A 35 10.39 -14.34 6.83
CA GLU A 35 11.32 -14.64 5.73
C GLU A 35 11.06 -16.04 5.14
N ALA A 36 10.80 -17.02 5.98
CA ALA A 36 10.51 -18.38 5.52
C ALA A 36 9.25 -18.46 4.66
N THR A 37 8.22 -17.69 5.00
CA THR A 37 7.00 -17.59 4.20
C THR A 37 7.27 -16.88 2.87
N VAL A 38 8.05 -15.78 2.90
CA VAL A 38 8.45 -15.05 1.69
C VAL A 38 9.22 -15.98 0.76
N GLU A 39 10.26 -16.64 1.24
CA GLU A 39 11.06 -17.58 0.44
C GLU A 39 10.22 -18.72 -0.14
N LYS A 40 9.32 -19.29 0.65
CA LYS A 40 8.43 -20.36 0.20
C LYS A 40 7.52 -19.93 -0.96
N VAL A 41 7.05 -18.68 -0.94
CA VAL A 41 6.09 -18.17 -1.93
C VAL A 41 6.80 -17.61 -3.16
N THR A 42 7.94 -16.95 -2.99
CA THR A 42 8.66 -16.28 -4.07
C THR A 42 9.85 -17.06 -4.59
N ASN A 43 10.28 -18.09 -3.86
CA ASN A 43 11.53 -18.85 -4.12
C ASN A 43 12.80 -17.97 -4.07
N ALA A 44 12.72 -16.82 -3.40
CA ALA A 44 13.82 -15.87 -3.28
C ALA A 44 13.94 -15.30 -1.86
N PRO A 45 15.15 -14.89 -1.45
CA PRO A 45 15.34 -14.21 -0.18
C PRO A 45 14.60 -12.86 -0.15
N LYS A 46 14.31 -12.41 1.06
CA LYS A 46 13.73 -11.08 1.30
C LYS A 46 14.56 -9.99 0.61
N GLY A 47 13.89 -9.09 -0.09
CA GLY A 47 14.52 -8.01 -0.86
C GLY A 47 14.55 -8.26 -2.38
N PHE A 48 14.43 -9.51 -2.81
CA PHE A 48 14.40 -9.89 -4.23
C PHE A 48 13.02 -10.36 -4.71
N ALA A 49 12.02 -10.31 -3.83
CA ALA A 49 10.65 -10.66 -4.15
C ALA A 49 10.02 -9.64 -5.13
N GLY A 50 9.32 -10.13 -6.12
CA GLY A 50 8.59 -9.33 -7.10
C GLY A 50 7.28 -9.99 -7.51
N PRO A 51 6.38 -9.28 -8.21
CA PRO A 51 5.05 -9.78 -8.56
C PRO A 51 5.03 -10.74 -9.73
N VAL A 52 6.11 -10.81 -10.52
CA VAL A 52 6.17 -11.60 -11.74
C VAL A 52 6.28 -13.08 -11.38
N GLY A 53 5.37 -13.90 -11.91
CA GLY A 53 5.37 -15.34 -11.68
C GLY A 53 4.83 -15.78 -10.31
N LEU A 54 4.26 -14.87 -9.50
CA LEU A 54 3.61 -15.25 -8.25
C LEU A 54 2.23 -15.85 -8.49
N ASP A 55 1.98 -17.01 -7.90
CA ASP A 55 0.66 -17.67 -7.88
C ASP A 55 -0.08 -17.40 -6.56
N ILE A 56 -0.16 -16.13 -6.19
CA ILE A 56 -0.94 -15.66 -5.04
C ILE A 56 -1.72 -14.40 -5.41
N ARG A 57 -2.68 -14.05 -4.58
CA ARG A 57 -3.45 -12.82 -4.74
C ARG A 57 -2.56 -11.60 -4.63
N ILE A 58 -2.60 -10.73 -5.64
CA ILE A 58 -1.84 -9.49 -5.71
C ILE A 58 -2.81 -8.30 -5.62
N ILE A 59 -2.52 -7.38 -4.73
CA ILE A 59 -3.26 -6.12 -4.54
C ILE A 59 -2.26 -4.98 -4.66
N ALA A 60 -2.54 -3.96 -5.46
CA ALA A 60 -1.63 -2.84 -5.66
C ALA A 60 -2.24 -1.52 -5.22
N ASP A 61 -1.36 -0.60 -4.83
CA ASP A 61 -1.72 0.79 -4.64
C ASP A 61 -1.99 1.48 -5.99
N HIS A 62 -2.83 2.52 -5.98
CA HIS A 62 -3.12 3.33 -7.17
C HIS A 62 -1.85 3.87 -7.86
N ALA A 63 -0.79 4.14 -7.12
CA ALA A 63 0.48 4.60 -7.67
C ALA A 63 1.12 3.56 -8.60
N ILE A 64 0.94 2.26 -8.36
CA ILE A 64 1.44 1.19 -9.24
C ILE A 64 0.69 1.19 -10.58
N GLY A 65 -0.63 1.42 -10.57
CA GLY A 65 -1.44 1.51 -11.79
C GLY A 65 -1.06 2.66 -12.73
N SER A 66 -0.27 3.61 -12.25
CA SER A 66 0.25 4.74 -13.03
C SER A 66 1.69 4.54 -13.50
N LEU A 67 2.35 3.47 -13.07
CA LEU A 67 3.74 3.17 -13.43
C LEU A 67 3.84 2.39 -14.72
N SER A 68 4.90 2.64 -15.46
CA SER A 68 5.33 1.85 -16.61
C SER A 68 6.85 1.66 -16.56
N ASN A 69 7.30 0.54 -17.12
CA ASN A 69 8.74 0.25 -17.24
C ASN A 69 9.49 0.30 -15.92
N PHE A 70 8.87 -0.18 -14.85
CA PHE A 70 9.46 -0.14 -13.51
C PHE A 70 10.41 -1.32 -13.24
N VAL A 71 11.14 -1.22 -12.15
CA VAL A 71 12.06 -2.25 -11.66
C VAL A 71 11.42 -2.97 -10.49
N THR A 72 11.56 -4.29 -10.42
CA THR A 72 11.08 -5.12 -9.31
C THR A 72 11.99 -6.31 -9.08
N GLY A 73 11.89 -6.96 -7.93
CA GLY A 73 12.59 -8.21 -7.67
C GLY A 73 12.23 -9.27 -8.71
N ALA A 74 13.19 -10.13 -9.03
CA ALA A 74 13.03 -11.19 -10.03
C ALA A 74 12.66 -12.56 -9.43
N ASN A 75 12.37 -12.61 -8.11
CA ASN A 75 12.17 -13.86 -7.38
C ASN A 75 13.39 -14.80 -7.46
N GLU A 76 14.58 -14.21 -7.56
CA GLU A 76 15.88 -14.85 -7.58
C GLU A 76 16.88 -13.99 -6.83
N ALA A 77 17.83 -14.61 -6.12
CA ALA A 77 18.85 -13.88 -5.36
C ALA A 77 19.67 -12.97 -6.28
N ASP A 78 19.92 -11.75 -5.83
CA ASP A 78 20.71 -10.72 -6.53
C ASP A 78 20.19 -10.34 -7.93
N ALA A 79 18.91 -10.64 -8.25
CA ALA A 79 18.31 -10.38 -9.53
C ALA A 79 17.11 -9.44 -9.45
N HIS A 80 16.99 -8.58 -10.46
CA HIS A 80 15.85 -7.67 -10.63
C HIS A 80 15.40 -7.68 -12.10
N PHE A 81 14.09 -7.65 -12.30
CA PHE A 81 13.51 -7.34 -13.60
C PHE A 81 13.47 -5.85 -13.85
N ILE A 82 13.80 -5.43 -15.03
CA ILE A 82 13.66 -4.05 -15.52
C ILE A 82 12.58 -4.00 -16.58
N ASN A 83 12.03 -2.82 -16.82
CA ASN A 83 11.01 -2.61 -17.84
C ASN A 83 9.74 -3.45 -17.62
N VAL A 84 9.36 -3.65 -16.35
CA VAL A 84 8.17 -4.42 -15.98
C VAL A 84 6.92 -3.57 -16.13
N ASN A 85 5.86 -4.18 -16.66
CA ASN A 85 4.54 -3.57 -16.77
C ASN A 85 3.48 -4.57 -16.31
N TYR A 86 2.49 -4.08 -15.55
CA TYR A 86 1.33 -4.90 -15.21
C TYR A 86 0.55 -5.26 -16.48
N ASP A 87 -0.27 -6.30 -16.42
CA ASP A 87 -1.04 -6.91 -17.50
C ASP A 87 -0.19 -7.52 -18.64
N ARG A 88 1.08 -7.15 -18.78
CA ARG A 88 2.03 -7.81 -19.67
C ARG A 88 2.83 -8.89 -18.94
N ASP A 89 3.41 -8.55 -17.78
CA ASP A 89 4.37 -9.39 -17.06
C ASP A 89 3.77 -10.08 -15.85
N PHE A 90 2.74 -9.50 -15.27
CA PHE A 90 1.93 -10.10 -14.22
C PHE A 90 0.50 -9.53 -14.22
N PRO A 91 -0.51 -10.33 -13.85
CA PRO A 91 -1.88 -9.85 -13.80
C PRO A 91 -2.10 -8.93 -12.60
N LEU A 92 -2.72 -7.78 -12.82
CA LEU A 92 -3.10 -6.86 -11.76
C LEU A 92 -4.61 -6.59 -11.80
N LYS A 93 -5.37 -7.32 -10.99
CA LYS A 93 -6.83 -7.26 -10.96
C LYS A 93 -7.38 -6.34 -9.87
N GLU A 94 -6.59 -6.07 -8.85
CA GLU A 94 -7.03 -5.34 -7.66
C GLU A 94 -6.13 -4.14 -7.40
N ILE A 95 -6.71 -2.95 -7.54
CA ILE A 95 -6.02 -1.67 -7.27
C ILE A 95 -6.86 -0.91 -6.24
N THR A 96 -6.22 -0.44 -5.18
CA THR A 96 -6.86 0.32 -4.11
C THR A 96 -5.86 1.22 -3.39
N ASP A 97 -6.33 2.11 -2.53
CA ASP A 97 -5.47 2.97 -1.71
C ASP A 97 -4.88 2.16 -0.55
N LEU A 98 -3.58 1.89 -0.61
CA LEU A 98 -2.85 1.07 0.37
C LEU A 98 -1.80 1.83 1.16
N ARG A 99 -1.33 2.98 0.68
CA ARG A 99 -0.18 3.67 1.24
C ARG A 99 -0.55 4.68 2.33
N PHE A 100 0.44 5.07 3.13
CA PHE A 100 0.33 6.27 3.93
C PHE A 100 0.37 7.51 3.03
N ILE A 101 -0.30 8.56 3.49
CA ILE A 101 -0.23 9.88 2.87
C ILE A 101 1.14 10.50 3.17
N THR A 102 1.75 11.14 2.17
CA THR A 102 3.02 11.85 2.30
C THR A 102 2.81 13.37 2.30
N PRO A 103 3.78 14.17 2.78
CA PRO A 103 3.69 15.62 2.74
C PRO A 103 3.58 16.21 1.32
N SER A 104 4.00 15.47 0.30
CA SER A 104 3.89 15.86 -1.11
C SER A 104 2.50 15.62 -1.71
N ASP A 105 1.65 14.89 -1.01
CA ASP A 105 0.28 14.66 -1.46
C ASP A 105 -0.56 15.92 -1.31
N ARG A 106 -1.57 16.02 -2.15
CA ARG A 106 -2.55 17.10 -2.10
C ARG A 106 -3.90 16.57 -1.61
N CYS A 107 -4.67 17.43 -0.99
CA CYS A 107 -6.02 17.08 -0.59
C CYS A 107 -6.85 16.73 -1.84
N PRO A 108 -7.47 15.54 -1.90
CA PRO A 108 -8.26 15.14 -3.07
C PRO A 108 -9.52 15.97 -3.28
N GLU A 109 -9.95 16.73 -2.29
CA GLU A 109 -11.15 17.57 -2.38
C GLU A 109 -10.86 19.01 -2.78
N CYS A 110 -9.82 19.61 -2.22
CA CYS A 110 -9.55 21.04 -2.42
C CYS A 110 -8.18 21.31 -3.04
N GLY A 111 -7.34 20.30 -3.28
CA GLY A 111 -5.98 20.47 -3.78
C GLY A 111 -5.00 21.12 -2.79
N GLY A 112 -5.45 21.45 -1.57
CA GLY A 112 -4.62 22.09 -0.55
C GLY A 112 -3.49 21.19 -0.05
N GLU A 113 -2.50 21.82 0.59
CA GLU A 113 -1.37 21.11 1.19
C GLU A 113 -1.80 20.27 2.39
N ILE A 114 -1.06 19.18 2.62
CA ILE A 114 -1.22 18.31 3.77
C ILE A 114 -0.08 18.60 4.73
N LEU A 115 -0.42 18.97 5.97
CA LEU A 115 0.57 19.19 7.03
C LEU A 115 0.71 17.93 7.88
N ASN A 116 1.94 17.52 8.11
CA ASN A 116 2.28 16.45 9.04
C ASN A 116 2.71 17.10 10.36
N LEU A 117 1.86 17.04 11.38
CA LEU A 117 2.15 17.49 12.73
C LEU A 117 2.23 16.30 13.67
N ALA A 118 3.40 16.08 14.26
CA ALA A 118 3.63 15.03 15.25
C ALA A 118 3.11 13.65 14.81
N GLN A 119 3.42 13.24 13.59
CA GLN A 119 2.96 12.01 12.92
C GLN A 119 1.45 11.96 12.59
N ASN A 120 0.71 13.00 12.92
CA ASN A 120 -0.66 13.17 12.47
C ASN A 120 -0.67 14.02 11.21
N ILE A 121 -1.40 13.59 10.22
CA ILE A 121 -1.58 14.36 8.99
C ILE A 121 -2.80 15.24 9.16
N LEU A 122 -2.57 16.53 9.27
CA LEU A 122 -3.62 17.53 9.30
C LEU A 122 -3.72 18.22 7.96
N LYS A 123 -4.92 18.42 7.49
CA LYS A 123 -5.19 19.22 6.30
C LYS A 123 -5.39 20.66 6.67
N GLN A 124 -4.76 21.54 5.94
CA GLN A 124 -5.00 22.97 6.05
C GLN A 124 -6.32 23.41 5.42
N CYS A 125 -7.11 22.49 4.98
CA CYS A 125 -8.42 22.71 4.40
C CYS A 125 -9.46 22.64 5.49
N THR A 126 -9.64 23.72 6.23
CA THR A 126 -10.78 23.83 7.11
C THR A 126 -12.01 24.33 6.33
N PRO A 127 -13.18 23.89 6.64
CA PRO A 127 -13.67 23.14 7.81
C PRO A 127 -13.99 21.66 7.53
N ARG A 128 -13.43 21.05 6.52
CA ARG A 128 -13.88 19.73 6.09
C ARG A 128 -12.86 18.66 6.38
N ILE A 129 -12.56 18.44 7.63
CA ILE A 129 -11.90 17.19 8.10
C ILE A 129 -12.88 16.01 8.03
N TRP A 130 -13.76 16.04 7.07
CA TRP A 130 -14.68 14.97 6.79
C TRP A 130 -14.00 13.75 6.15
N MET A 131 -12.70 13.81 5.97
CA MET A 131 -11.89 12.66 5.59
C MET A 131 -12.15 11.41 6.39
N LEU A 132 -12.76 11.60 7.51
CA LEU A 132 -13.27 10.58 8.38
C LEU A 132 -14.76 10.37 8.19
N LYS A 133 -15.29 10.89 7.10
CA LYS A 133 -16.66 10.66 6.72
C LYS A 133 -16.87 9.18 6.49
N GLY A 134 -17.44 8.55 7.46
CA GLY A 134 -17.77 7.15 7.41
C GLY A 134 -17.49 6.35 8.67
N ARG A 135 -16.65 6.85 9.59
CA ARG A 135 -16.54 6.20 10.90
C ARG A 135 -16.23 7.20 11.98
N LYS A 136 -17.15 7.31 12.91
CA LYS A 136 -16.96 7.94 14.20
C LYS A 136 -15.86 7.19 14.95
N SER A 137 -14.63 7.68 14.91
CA SER A 137 -13.68 7.35 15.94
C SER A 137 -13.81 8.41 17.03
N SER A 138 -14.29 7.98 18.18
CA SER A 138 -14.62 8.82 19.32
C SER A 138 -13.48 9.71 19.83
N TRP A 139 -12.27 9.45 19.49
CA TRP A 139 -11.09 10.15 19.99
C TRP A 139 -10.66 11.36 19.16
N LEU A 140 -11.35 11.70 18.08
CA LEU A 140 -11.08 12.91 17.30
C LEU A 140 -11.93 14.11 17.75
N TRP A 141 -12.93 13.88 18.60
CA TRP A 141 -13.75 14.93 19.17
C TRP A 141 -13.11 15.57 20.40
N ASP A 142 -12.23 14.86 21.09
CA ASP A 142 -11.56 15.34 22.31
C ASP A 142 -10.41 16.33 22.04
N VAL A 143 -10.09 16.59 20.78
CA VAL A 143 -9.00 17.52 20.38
C VAL A 143 -9.54 18.88 19.93
N MET A 144 -10.85 19.06 19.88
CA MET A 144 -11.49 20.28 19.37
C MET A 144 -12.39 21.02 20.38
N GLU A 145 -12.31 20.73 21.68
CA GLU A 145 -12.85 21.59 22.74
C GLU A 145 -11.77 22.45 23.38
#